data_12c0d3280a240ab13b346d25b1d76fdb
#
_entry.id   12c0d3280a240ab13b346d25b1d76fdb
#
_cell.length_a   1.000
_cell.length_b   1.000
_cell.length_c   1.000
_cell.angle_alpha   90.00
_cell.angle_beta   90.00
_cell.angle_gamma   90.00
#
_symmetry.space_group_name_H-M   'P 1'
#
loop_
_entity.id
_entity.type
_entity.pdbx_description
1 polymer ?
#
loop_
_entity_poly.entity_id
_entity_poly.type
_entity_poly.pdbx_seq_one_letter_code
_entity_poly.pdbx_strand_id
1 'polypeptide(L)'
;VNVSSVQDFYQCPFRWVMKWVENRVPKFEGPALAEGKLLHLIFEDHLKGVLTMEEACEVRCREWLRLARETNEPGLMTIAQKAVTGIKDRQEALAQWTDRYEWQIPALEVEEPFEIAFDEMPGVIFRGRPDRVGVMDNEVWHIQNRGLAGSMNFGVYMELATRHYHEHLYAEQNARKYPQYKVGGTLFNLVRKLKYRTNVGKKNEAVKTLDQMFFQHPMTINLKSRLHTHVMQSMFAHVERMQEVEARYRENGTIPPPNEKMNGGFVGNSIDPYFRILTGTASIYDNTLFKDREDTYAPADDTGIEVG
;
A
#
# COMPACT_ATOMS: atom_id res chain seq x y z
N VAL A 1 -7.24 -15.87 -0.28
CA VAL A 1 -6.60 -15.10 0.80
C VAL A 1 -5.83 -13.94 0.20
N ASN A 2 -6.05 -12.74 0.72
CA ASN A 2 -5.33 -11.54 0.30
C ASN A 2 -4.02 -11.44 1.08
N VAL A 3 -2.90 -11.21 0.41
CA VAL A 3 -1.58 -11.11 1.08
C VAL A 3 -1.53 -9.96 2.10
N SER A 4 -2.24 -8.86 1.87
CA SER A 4 -2.37 -7.77 2.85
C SER A 4 -3.11 -8.22 4.11
N SER A 5 -4.07 -9.14 3.98
CA SER A 5 -4.76 -9.75 5.11
C SER A 5 -3.81 -10.58 5.97
N VAL A 6 -2.91 -11.35 5.36
CA VAL A 6 -1.89 -12.13 6.10
C VAL A 6 -0.94 -11.20 6.85
N GLN A 7 -0.53 -10.10 6.20
CA GLN A 7 0.34 -9.11 6.82
C GLN A 7 -0.35 -8.39 8.00
N ASP A 8 -1.63 -8.05 7.86
CA ASP A 8 -2.42 -7.46 8.95
C ASP A 8 -2.58 -8.44 10.13
N PHE A 9 -2.81 -9.73 9.86
CA PHE A 9 -2.90 -10.77 10.88
C PHE A 9 -1.58 -10.92 11.65
N TYR A 10 -0.46 -10.99 10.94
CA TYR A 10 0.86 -11.03 11.54
C TYR A 10 1.11 -9.83 12.48
N GLN A 11 0.65 -8.65 12.08
CA GLN A 11 0.80 -7.44 12.89
C GLN A 11 -0.13 -7.44 14.11
N CYS A 12 -1.41 -7.78 13.93
CA CYS A 12 -2.39 -7.77 15.01
C CYS A 12 -3.62 -8.63 14.67
N PRO A 13 -3.74 -9.86 15.19
CA PRO A 13 -4.90 -10.72 14.97
C PRO A 13 -6.24 -10.09 15.36
N PHE A 14 -6.27 -9.31 16.47
CA PHE A 14 -7.48 -8.58 16.87
C PHE A 14 -7.97 -7.63 15.78
N ARG A 15 -7.07 -6.73 15.29
CA ARG A 15 -7.41 -5.78 14.22
C ARG A 15 -7.77 -6.48 12.92
N TRP A 16 -7.12 -7.62 12.65
CA TRP A 16 -7.43 -8.44 11.50
C TRP A 16 -8.88 -8.97 11.55
N VAL A 17 -9.36 -9.50 12.69
CA VAL A 17 -10.76 -9.93 12.84
C VAL A 17 -11.69 -8.77 12.54
N MET A 18 -11.48 -7.60 13.12
CA MET A 18 -12.34 -6.43 12.87
C MET A 18 -12.36 -6.00 11.41
N LYS A 19 -11.20 -5.98 10.77
CA LYS A 19 -11.04 -5.49 9.41
C LYS A 19 -11.47 -6.49 8.33
N TRP A 20 -11.17 -7.78 8.53
CA TRP A 20 -11.27 -8.78 7.47
C TRP A 20 -12.39 -9.80 7.71
N VAL A 21 -12.73 -10.11 8.95
CA VAL A 21 -13.84 -11.03 9.29
C VAL A 21 -15.14 -10.25 9.46
N GLU A 22 -15.11 -9.17 10.24
CA GLU A 22 -16.26 -8.25 10.41
C GLU A 22 -16.43 -7.29 9.23
N ASN A 23 -15.45 -7.25 8.33
CA ASN A 23 -15.46 -6.38 7.15
C ASN A 23 -15.58 -4.88 7.47
N ARG A 24 -15.05 -4.42 8.62
CA ARG A 24 -15.20 -3.05 9.09
C ARG A 24 -13.85 -2.33 9.12
N VAL A 25 -13.80 -1.13 8.56
CA VAL A 25 -12.62 -0.25 8.56
C VAL A 25 -12.96 1.09 9.18
N PRO A 26 -11.97 1.80 9.75
CA PRO A 26 -12.20 3.16 10.21
C PRO A 26 -12.78 4.03 9.10
N LYS A 27 -13.79 4.81 9.43
CA LYS A 27 -14.49 5.68 8.47
C LYS A 27 -13.55 6.72 7.87
N PHE A 28 -12.66 7.24 8.69
CA PHE A 28 -11.68 8.23 8.29
C PHE A 28 -10.26 7.66 8.37
N GLU A 29 -9.57 7.75 7.27
CA GLU A 29 -8.15 7.46 7.19
C GLU A 29 -7.33 8.70 7.59
N GLY A 30 -6.12 8.47 8.14
CA GLY A 30 -5.22 9.58 8.41
C GLY A 30 -4.77 10.28 7.12
N PRO A 31 -4.46 11.60 7.16
CA PRO A 31 -4.06 12.36 5.97
C PRO A 31 -2.88 11.74 5.21
N ALA A 32 -1.96 11.09 5.92
CA ALA A 32 -0.81 10.44 5.30
C ALA A 32 -1.19 9.22 4.44
N LEU A 33 -2.22 8.45 4.86
CA LEU A 33 -2.72 7.32 4.08
C LEU A 33 -3.55 7.81 2.88
N ALA A 34 -4.39 8.83 3.08
CA ALA A 34 -5.14 9.48 2.00
C ALA A 34 -4.21 10.02 0.92
N GLU A 35 -3.10 10.67 1.32
CA GLU A 35 -2.07 11.14 0.39
C GLU A 35 -1.39 9.98 -0.35
N GLY A 36 -1.11 8.87 0.33
CA GLY A 36 -0.55 7.67 -0.30
C GLY A 36 -1.49 7.10 -1.37
N LYS A 37 -2.79 6.97 -1.08
CA LYS A 37 -3.79 6.51 -2.05
C LYS A 37 -3.89 7.45 -3.26
N LEU A 38 -3.94 8.75 -3.02
CA LEU A 38 -3.97 9.74 -4.10
C LEU A 38 -2.71 9.65 -4.98
N LEU A 39 -1.55 9.44 -4.37
CA LEU A 39 -0.29 9.24 -5.11
C LEU A 39 -0.31 7.98 -5.99
N HIS A 40 -0.88 6.87 -5.49
CA HIS A 40 -1.05 5.65 -6.30
C HIS A 40 -1.94 5.89 -7.52
N LEU A 41 -3.09 6.56 -7.37
CA LEU A 41 -3.97 6.90 -8.50
C LEU A 41 -3.25 7.78 -9.54
N ILE A 42 -2.45 8.74 -9.11
CA ILE A 42 -1.65 9.59 -10.00
C ILE A 42 -0.62 8.75 -10.76
N PHE A 43 0.09 7.86 -10.09
CA PHE A 43 1.06 6.98 -10.73
C PHE A 43 0.39 6.00 -11.70
N GLU A 44 -0.77 5.47 -11.35
CA GLU A 44 -1.53 4.57 -12.21
C GLU A 44 -1.89 5.22 -13.55
N ASP A 45 -2.48 6.43 -13.52
CA ASP A 45 -2.83 7.16 -14.74
C ASP A 45 -1.60 7.46 -15.61
N HIS A 46 -0.52 7.89 -14.97
CA HIS A 46 0.72 8.20 -15.68
C HIS A 46 1.34 6.93 -16.30
N LEU A 47 1.43 5.84 -15.54
CA LEU A 47 2.03 4.59 -15.99
C LEU A 47 1.22 3.86 -17.07
N LYS A 48 -0.11 4.02 -17.06
CA LYS A 48 -0.99 3.55 -18.14
C LYS A 48 -0.94 4.44 -19.37
N GLY A 49 -0.22 5.55 -19.35
CA GLY A 49 -0.10 6.49 -20.46
C GLY A 49 -1.36 7.30 -20.73
N VAL A 50 -2.29 7.35 -19.77
CA VAL A 50 -3.55 8.10 -19.87
C VAL A 50 -3.29 9.60 -19.75
N LEU A 51 -2.43 9.98 -18.80
CA LEU A 51 -2.09 11.37 -18.47
C LEU A 51 -0.57 11.53 -18.27
N THR A 52 -0.05 12.72 -18.55
CA THR A 52 1.28 13.10 -18.05
C THR A 52 1.27 13.18 -16.52
N MET A 53 2.43 13.18 -15.88
CA MET A 53 2.51 13.27 -14.42
C MET A 53 1.86 14.56 -13.89
N GLU A 54 2.05 15.68 -14.57
CA GLU A 54 1.46 16.97 -14.20
C GLU A 54 -0.07 16.95 -14.32
N GLU A 55 -0.58 16.47 -15.45
CA GLU A 55 -2.02 16.32 -15.69
C GLU A 55 -2.66 15.37 -14.68
N ALA A 56 -2.03 14.23 -14.39
CA ALA A 56 -2.51 13.27 -13.41
C ALA A 56 -2.59 13.89 -12.00
N CYS A 57 -1.59 14.67 -11.60
CA CYS A 57 -1.62 15.42 -10.34
C CYS A 57 -2.80 16.40 -10.28
N GLU A 58 -3.04 17.15 -11.36
CA GLU A 58 -4.12 18.14 -11.39
C GLU A 58 -5.51 17.50 -11.39
N VAL A 59 -5.71 16.52 -12.28
CA VAL A 59 -7.00 15.83 -12.44
C VAL A 59 -7.37 15.10 -11.15
N ARG A 60 -6.48 14.25 -10.63
CA ARG A 60 -6.75 13.45 -9.44
C ARG A 60 -6.89 14.28 -8.17
N CYS A 61 -6.11 15.36 -8.01
CA CYS A 61 -6.31 16.29 -6.90
C CYS A 61 -7.68 16.98 -6.93
N ARG A 62 -8.14 17.39 -8.12
CA ARG A 62 -9.46 18.00 -8.29
C ARG A 62 -10.58 17.01 -7.98
N GLU A 63 -10.49 15.82 -8.53
CA GLU A 63 -11.46 14.74 -8.28
C GLU A 63 -11.53 14.35 -6.81
N TRP A 64 -10.37 14.20 -6.14
CA TRP A 64 -10.29 13.87 -4.72
C TRP A 64 -11.03 14.89 -3.84
N LEU A 65 -10.84 16.18 -4.14
CA LEU A 65 -11.57 17.25 -3.43
C LEU A 65 -13.06 17.27 -3.76
N ARG A 66 -13.45 16.95 -5.00
CA ARG A 66 -14.85 16.84 -5.41
C ARG A 66 -15.56 15.73 -4.63
N LEU A 67 -15.01 14.53 -4.64
CA LEU A 67 -15.55 13.38 -3.90
C LEU A 67 -15.68 13.65 -2.40
N ALA A 68 -14.63 14.24 -1.79
CA ALA A 68 -14.69 14.61 -0.38
C ALA A 68 -15.77 15.65 -0.06
N ARG A 69 -16.10 16.52 -1.02
CA ARG A 69 -17.17 17.51 -0.86
C ARG A 69 -18.56 16.87 -1.01
N GLU A 70 -18.72 15.97 -1.97
CA GLU A 70 -19.98 15.29 -2.26
C GLU A 70 -20.43 14.34 -1.14
N THR A 71 -19.49 13.72 -0.44
CA THR A 71 -19.81 12.88 0.73
C THR A 71 -20.38 13.69 1.91
N ASN A 72 -20.17 15.01 1.92
CA ASN A 72 -20.64 15.94 2.97
C ASN A 72 -20.33 15.50 4.41
N GLU A 73 -19.23 14.74 4.61
CA GLU A 73 -18.83 14.24 5.92
C GLU A 73 -17.86 15.21 6.62
N PRO A 74 -18.16 15.59 7.87
CA PRO A 74 -17.27 16.44 8.65
C PRO A 74 -15.88 15.81 8.79
N GLY A 75 -14.83 16.58 8.51
CA GLY A 75 -13.43 16.14 8.64
C GLY A 75 -12.84 15.50 7.36
N LEU A 76 -13.63 14.86 6.48
CA LEU A 76 -13.11 14.26 5.26
C LEU A 76 -12.51 15.32 4.32
N MET A 77 -13.15 16.47 4.19
CA MET A 77 -12.61 17.58 3.41
C MET A 77 -11.26 18.08 3.94
N THR A 78 -11.09 18.13 5.26
CA THR A 78 -9.80 18.52 5.87
C THR A 78 -8.70 17.50 5.55
N ILE A 79 -9.02 16.20 5.58
CA ILE A 79 -8.10 15.13 5.23
C ILE A 79 -7.73 15.22 3.75
N ALA A 80 -8.72 15.38 2.87
CA ALA A 80 -8.53 15.50 1.43
C ALA A 80 -7.68 16.74 1.07
N GLN A 81 -7.94 17.88 1.69
CA GLN A 81 -7.15 19.10 1.50
C GLN A 81 -5.68 18.91 1.90
N LYS A 82 -5.42 18.23 3.02
CA LYS A 82 -4.04 17.93 3.45
C LYS A 82 -3.34 16.99 2.47
N ALA A 83 -4.02 15.96 1.98
CA ALA A 83 -3.47 15.04 0.98
C ALA A 83 -3.12 15.79 -0.32
N VAL A 84 -4.05 16.58 -0.84
CA VAL A 84 -3.86 17.39 -2.06
C VAL A 84 -2.74 18.41 -1.89
N THR A 85 -2.66 19.09 -0.73
CA THR A 85 -1.54 20.00 -0.45
C THR A 85 -0.20 19.27 -0.50
N GLY A 86 -0.14 18.05 0.07
CA GLY A 86 1.06 17.23 0.03
C GLY A 86 1.49 16.85 -1.40
N ILE A 87 0.55 16.52 -2.28
CA ILE A 87 0.85 16.25 -3.70
C ILE A 87 1.33 17.51 -4.41
N LYS A 88 0.59 18.63 -4.27
CA LYS A 88 0.95 19.91 -4.92
C LYS A 88 2.32 20.42 -4.49
N ASP A 89 2.69 20.27 -3.22
CA ASP A 89 4.01 20.64 -2.71
C ASP A 89 5.17 19.86 -3.40
N ARG A 90 4.86 18.78 -4.13
CA ARG A 90 5.83 17.88 -4.79
C ARG A 90 5.61 17.69 -6.29
N GLN A 91 4.57 18.27 -6.87
CA GLN A 91 4.16 18.01 -8.26
C GLN A 91 5.31 18.22 -9.25
N GLU A 92 6.02 19.33 -9.17
CA GLU A 92 7.17 19.61 -10.04
C GLU A 92 8.29 18.57 -9.86
N ALA A 93 8.58 18.19 -8.62
CA ALA A 93 9.60 17.18 -8.35
C ALA A 93 9.19 15.78 -8.82
N LEU A 94 7.90 15.42 -8.74
CA LEU A 94 7.37 14.17 -9.27
C LEU A 94 7.52 14.11 -10.79
N ALA A 95 7.17 15.19 -11.52
CA ALA A 95 7.32 15.28 -12.96
C ALA A 95 8.80 15.12 -13.36
N GLN A 96 9.70 15.87 -12.75
CA GLN A 96 11.15 15.76 -13.03
C GLN A 96 11.70 14.36 -12.70
N TRP A 97 11.19 13.69 -11.67
CA TRP A 97 11.66 12.36 -11.30
C TRP A 97 11.20 11.30 -12.28
N THR A 98 9.94 11.37 -12.76
CA THR A 98 9.41 10.39 -13.71
C THR A 98 10.03 10.49 -15.10
N ASP A 99 10.68 11.62 -15.43
CA ASP A 99 11.46 11.78 -16.66
C ASP A 99 12.82 11.05 -16.62
N ARG A 100 13.21 10.51 -15.46
CA ARG A 100 14.47 9.75 -15.35
C ARG A 100 14.35 8.37 -15.95
N TYR A 101 15.46 7.87 -16.50
CA TYR A 101 15.53 6.55 -17.15
C TYR A 101 15.05 5.41 -16.25
N GLU A 102 15.42 5.43 -14.97
CA GLU A 102 15.06 4.40 -13.99
C GLU A 102 13.55 4.30 -13.78
N TRP A 103 12.83 5.42 -13.91
CA TRP A 103 11.38 5.41 -13.87
C TRP A 103 10.77 4.83 -15.15
N GLN A 104 11.43 5.02 -16.28
CA GLN A 104 10.94 4.64 -17.60
C GLN A 104 11.12 3.14 -17.93
N ILE A 105 11.36 2.28 -16.94
CA ILE A 105 11.44 0.83 -17.13
C ILE A 105 10.16 0.34 -17.82
N PRO A 106 10.26 -0.38 -18.95
CA PRO A 106 9.08 -0.85 -19.66
C PRO A 106 8.15 -1.67 -18.76
N ALA A 107 6.90 -1.24 -18.65
CA ALA A 107 5.90 -1.97 -17.89
C ALA A 107 5.36 -3.15 -18.71
N LEU A 108 5.26 -4.32 -18.07
CA LEU A 108 4.48 -5.44 -18.57
C LEU A 108 3.04 -5.34 -18.06
N GLU A 109 2.87 -4.86 -16.83
CA GLU A 109 1.59 -4.73 -16.14
C GLU A 109 1.61 -3.51 -15.22
N VAL A 110 0.43 -2.90 -15.04
CA VAL A 110 0.20 -1.80 -14.08
C VAL A 110 -1.10 -2.10 -13.35
N GLU A 111 -1.04 -2.25 -12.02
CA GLU A 111 -2.19 -2.49 -11.13
C GLU A 111 -3.05 -3.71 -11.55
N GLU A 112 -2.44 -4.73 -12.17
CA GLU A 112 -3.16 -5.93 -12.59
C GLU A 112 -3.29 -6.93 -11.44
N PRO A 113 -4.50 -7.35 -11.07
CA PRO A 113 -4.70 -8.35 -10.05
C PRO A 113 -4.24 -9.74 -10.51
N PHE A 114 -3.80 -10.56 -9.59
CA PHE A 114 -3.47 -11.95 -9.85
C PHE A 114 -4.00 -12.89 -8.78
N GLU A 115 -4.10 -14.16 -9.16
CA GLU A 115 -4.38 -15.29 -8.26
C GLU A 115 -3.29 -16.35 -8.41
N ILE A 116 -2.84 -16.91 -7.29
CA ILE A 116 -1.84 -17.98 -7.26
C ILE A 116 -2.20 -19.02 -6.20
N ALA A 117 -2.09 -20.29 -6.55
CA ALA A 117 -2.24 -21.42 -5.64
C ALA A 117 -0.89 -22.12 -5.42
N PHE A 118 -0.74 -22.73 -4.26
CA PHE A 118 0.43 -23.53 -3.89
C PHE A 118 0.02 -24.91 -3.47
N ASP A 119 0.82 -25.93 -3.84
CA ASP A 119 0.54 -27.32 -3.48
C ASP A 119 0.60 -27.53 -1.96
N GLU A 120 1.43 -26.74 -1.27
CA GLU A 120 1.57 -26.73 0.20
C GLU A 120 0.32 -26.21 0.91
N MET A 121 -0.57 -25.51 0.19
CA MET A 121 -1.80 -24.91 0.74
C MET A 121 -3.03 -25.29 -0.11
N PRO A 122 -3.41 -26.57 -0.17
CA PRO A 122 -4.50 -27.03 -1.02
C PRO A 122 -5.82 -26.30 -0.69
N GLY A 123 -6.49 -25.83 -1.72
CA GLY A 123 -7.77 -25.09 -1.59
C GLY A 123 -7.61 -23.62 -1.20
N VAL A 124 -6.39 -23.11 -1.01
CA VAL A 124 -6.12 -21.69 -0.73
C VAL A 124 -5.63 -21.00 -2.00
N ILE A 125 -6.33 -19.95 -2.39
CA ILE A 125 -5.93 -19.06 -3.49
C ILE A 125 -5.42 -17.76 -2.87
N PHE A 126 -4.17 -17.43 -3.13
CA PHE A 126 -3.59 -16.14 -2.74
C PHE A 126 -3.87 -15.10 -3.82
N ARG A 127 -4.20 -13.89 -3.38
CA ARG A 127 -4.50 -12.75 -4.26
C ARG A 127 -3.59 -11.59 -3.96
N GLY A 128 -3.15 -10.92 -5.01
CA GLY A 128 -2.37 -9.71 -4.91
C GLY A 128 -2.62 -8.79 -6.10
N ARG A 129 -2.19 -7.55 -5.98
CA ARG A 129 -2.20 -6.56 -7.05
C ARG A 129 -0.90 -5.75 -6.93
N PRO A 130 0.11 -6.05 -7.77
CA PRO A 130 1.33 -5.30 -7.80
C PRO A 130 1.09 -3.90 -8.40
N ASP A 131 1.75 -2.87 -7.87
CA ASP A 131 1.65 -1.53 -8.44
C ASP A 131 2.10 -1.54 -9.92
N ARG A 132 3.15 -2.30 -10.21
CA ARG A 132 3.68 -2.44 -11.57
C ARG A 132 4.59 -3.67 -11.66
N VAL A 133 4.60 -4.31 -12.82
CA VAL A 133 5.60 -5.31 -13.22
C VAL A 133 6.36 -4.79 -14.42
N GLY A 134 7.68 -4.90 -14.41
CA GLY A 134 8.52 -4.43 -15.50
C GLY A 134 9.75 -5.32 -15.74
N VAL A 135 10.44 -5.10 -16.85
CA VAL A 135 11.66 -5.84 -17.22
C VAL A 135 12.86 -4.90 -17.29
N MET A 136 13.92 -5.26 -16.60
CA MET A 136 15.22 -4.58 -16.62
C MET A 136 16.32 -5.64 -16.71
N ASP A 137 17.25 -5.49 -17.63
CA ASP A 137 18.42 -6.39 -17.81
C ASP A 137 18.06 -7.90 -17.92
N ASN A 138 16.97 -8.20 -18.64
CA ASN A 138 16.43 -9.55 -18.81
C ASN A 138 15.92 -10.20 -17.51
N GLU A 139 15.61 -9.37 -16.51
CA GLU A 139 14.99 -9.78 -15.26
C GLU A 139 13.62 -9.13 -15.11
N VAL A 140 12.64 -9.88 -14.59
CA VAL A 140 11.32 -9.38 -14.25
C VAL A 140 11.29 -8.89 -12.80
N TRP A 141 10.80 -7.69 -12.61
CA TRP A 141 10.74 -7.00 -11.32
C TRP A 141 9.30 -6.62 -10.96
N HIS A 142 8.92 -6.83 -9.70
CA HIS A 142 7.84 -6.07 -9.09
C HIS A 142 8.36 -4.67 -8.78
N ILE A 143 7.68 -3.64 -9.28
CA ILE A 143 8.07 -2.24 -9.06
C ILE A 143 7.03 -1.62 -8.12
N GLN A 144 7.46 -1.31 -6.91
CA GLN A 144 6.60 -0.78 -5.86
C GLN A 144 6.80 0.73 -5.69
N ASN A 145 5.71 1.48 -5.86
CA ASN A 145 5.69 2.92 -5.68
C ASN A 145 5.18 3.26 -4.28
N ARG A 146 6.02 3.84 -3.41
CA ARG A 146 5.66 4.06 -2.03
C ARG A 146 6.06 5.43 -1.49
N GLY A 147 5.11 6.11 -0.88
CA GLY A 147 5.38 7.31 -0.10
C GLY A 147 5.91 6.97 1.30
N LEU A 148 7.04 7.56 1.68
CA LEU A 148 7.66 7.41 3.00
C LEU A 148 7.52 8.68 3.83
N ALA A 149 7.31 8.53 5.16
CA ALA A 149 7.42 9.65 6.08
C ALA A 149 8.83 10.28 5.99
N GLY A 150 8.90 11.61 6.06
CA GLY A 150 10.17 12.32 5.91
C GLY A 150 11.26 11.94 6.94
N SER A 151 10.84 11.46 8.11
CA SER A 151 11.72 11.00 9.20
C SER A 151 12.07 9.52 9.17
N MET A 152 11.52 8.74 8.22
CA MET A 152 11.77 7.30 8.17
C MET A 152 13.22 6.96 7.83
N ASN A 153 13.82 6.07 8.62
CA ASN A 153 15.14 5.52 8.31
C ASN A 153 15.01 4.51 7.17
N PHE A 154 15.62 4.85 6.05
CA PHE A 154 15.56 4.03 4.83
C PHE A 154 16.17 2.64 5.01
N GLY A 155 17.33 2.54 5.68
CA GLY A 155 17.98 1.24 5.91
C GLY A 155 17.11 0.28 6.71
N VAL A 156 16.49 0.76 7.80
CA VAL A 156 15.55 -0.03 8.61
C VAL A 156 14.33 -0.45 7.78
N TYR A 157 13.80 0.46 6.96
CA TYR A 157 12.68 0.13 6.07
C TYR A 157 13.04 -1.01 5.11
N MET A 158 14.20 -0.94 4.47
CA MET A 158 14.65 -1.97 3.51
C MET A 158 14.92 -3.31 4.19
N GLU A 159 15.50 -3.31 5.39
CA GLU A 159 15.69 -4.55 6.16
C GLU A 159 14.35 -5.22 6.50
N LEU A 160 13.36 -4.44 6.91
CA LEU A 160 12.02 -4.97 7.17
C LEU A 160 11.35 -5.48 5.89
N ALA A 161 11.52 -4.79 4.76
CA ALA A 161 10.95 -5.15 3.47
C ALA A 161 11.41 -6.56 3.00
N THR A 162 12.62 -6.98 3.33
CA THR A 162 13.12 -8.33 2.99
C THR A 162 12.29 -9.48 3.58
N ARG A 163 11.44 -9.20 4.55
CA ARG A 163 10.57 -10.18 5.22
C ARG A 163 9.09 -9.98 4.91
N HIS A 164 8.75 -9.07 4.02
CA HIS A 164 7.36 -8.82 3.65
C HIS A 164 6.85 -9.93 2.72
N TYR A 165 5.71 -10.53 3.06
CA TYR A 165 5.07 -11.59 2.28
C TYR A 165 4.73 -11.16 0.85
N HIS A 166 4.35 -9.89 0.65
CA HIS A 166 4.03 -9.33 -0.66
C HIS A 166 5.17 -9.53 -1.65
N GLU A 167 6.38 -9.19 -1.25
CA GLU A 167 7.55 -9.20 -2.14
C GLU A 167 7.87 -10.61 -2.62
N HIS A 168 7.81 -11.57 -1.70
CA HIS A 168 8.07 -12.97 -1.99
C HIS A 168 6.96 -13.61 -2.82
N LEU A 169 5.70 -13.30 -2.53
CA LEU A 169 4.56 -13.78 -3.30
C LEU A 169 4.57 -13.24 -4.74
N TYR A 170 4.90 -11.95 -4.91
CA TYR A 170 5.00 -11.33 -6.22
C TYR A 170 6.18 -11.89 -7.04
N ALA A 171 7.29 -12.24 -6.38
CA ALA A 171 8.40 -12.93 -7.02
C ALA A 171 7.99 -14.32 -7.54
N GLU A 172 7.21 -15.10 -6.77
CA GLU A 172 6.63 -16.38 -7.20
C GLU A 172 5.67 -16.21 -8.38
N GLN A 173 4.79 -15.20 -8.33
CA GLN A 173 3.88 -14.88 -9.41
C GLN A 173 4.65 -14.54 -10.70
N ASN A 174 5.66 -13.68 -10.58
CA ASN A 174 6.48 -13.28 -11.72
C ASN A 174 7.22 -14.48 -12.34
N ALA A 175 7.74 -15.38 -11.52
CA ALA A 175 8.41 -16.60 -12.01
C ALA A 175 7.48 -17.50 -12.85
N ARG A 176 6.21 -17.61 -12.44
CA ARG A 176 5.21 -18.45 -13.14
C ARG A 176 4.66 -17.77 -14.40
N LYS A 177 4.39 -16.48 -14.31
CA LYS A 177 3.76 -15.72 -15.41
C LYS A 177 4.75 -15.37 -16.53
N TYR A 178 6.01 -15.14 -16.17
CA TYR A 178 7.05 -14.68 -17.10
C TYR A 178 8.28 -15.61 -17.09
N PRO A 179 8.11 -16.90 -17.45
CA PRO A 179 9.20 -17.90 -17.37
C PRO A 179 10.37 -17.62 -18.31
N GLN A 180 10.19 -16.72 -19.29
CA GLN A 180 11.24 -16.28 -20.22
C GLN A 180 12.25 -15.32 -19.56
N TYR A 181 11.92 -14.72 -18.43
CA TYR A 181 12.80 -13.81 -17.69
C TYR A 181 13.28 -14.45 -16.39
N LYS A 182 14.44 -14.03 -15.92
CA LYS A 182 14.86 -14.32 -14.55
C LYS A 182 14.06 -13.44 -13.57
N VAL A 183 13.83 -13.94 -12.37
CA VAL A 183 13.24 -13.11 -11.31
C VAL A 183 14.32 -12.22 -10.70
N GLY A 184 14.13 -10.90 -10.82
CA GLY A 184 14.99 -9.92 -10.17
C GLY A 184 14.61 -9.72 -8.70
N GLY A 185 13.34 -9.50 -8.44
CA GLY A 185 12.81 -9.24 -7.10
C GLY A 185 11.88 -8.03 -7.07
N THR A 186 12.06 -7.15 -6.08
CA THR A 186 11.29 -5.90 -5.96
C THR A 186 12.19 -4.69 -6.16
N LEU A 187 11.76 -3.79 -7.03
CA LEU A 187 12.35 -2.48 -7.20
C LEU A 187 11.48 -1.44 -6.50
N PHE A 188 12.00 -0.86 -5.42
CA PHE A 188 11.30 0.15 -4.67
C PHE A 188 11.53 1.53 -5.26
N ASN A 189 10.46 2.19 -5.70
CA ASN A 189 10.41 3.61 -6.00
C ASN A 189 9.86 4.35 -4.77
N LEU A 190 10.72 5.00 -4.02
CA LEU A 190 10.38 5.59 -2.73
C LEU A 190 10.34 7.10 -2.82
N VAL A 191 9.21 7.68 -2.44
CA VAL A 191 8.98 9.12 -2.39
C VAL A 191 8.94 9.58 -0.95
N ARG A 192 9.90 10.40 -0.51
CA ARG A 192 9.81 11.05 0.80
C ARG A 192 8.76 12.15 0.79
N LYS A 193 7.85 12.13 1.75
CA LYS A 193 6.84 13.17 1.97
C LYS A 193 7.46 14.42 2.59
N LEU A 194 8.36 15.07 1.83
CA LEU A 194 9.01 16.33 2.17
C LEU A 194 8.49 17.43 1.25
N LYS A 195 8.51 18.67 1.71
CA LYS A 195 8.23 19.82 0.84
C LYS A 195 9.38 20.02 -0.13
N TYR A 196 9.05 20.04 -1.42
CA TYR A 196 9.99 20.48 -2.46
C TYR A 196 9.86 21.99 -2.60
N ARG A 197 10.94 22.70 -2.50
CA ARG A 197 10.99 24.16 -2.71
C ARG A 197 12.12 24.50 -3.64
N THR A 198 11.75 25.04 -4.79
CA THR A 198 12.69 25.57 -5.79
C THR A 198 13.24 26.96 -5.44
N ASN A 199 12.64 27.69 -4.50
CA ASN A 199 13.00 29.07 -4.19
C ASN A 199 13.93 29.19 -2.98
N VAL A 200 15.16 29.53 -3.24
CA VAL A 200 16.23 29.91 -2.32
C VAL A 200 15.98 31.34 -1.82
N GLY A 201 15.09 31.51 -0.85
CA GLY A 201 14.82 32.88 -0.36
C GLY A 201 14.78 33.05 1.16
N LYS A 202 14.76 31.97 1.91
CA LYS A 202 14.76 32.04 3.39
C LYS A 202 15.99 31.31 3.95
N LYS A 203 16.77 32.01 4.73
CA LYS A 203 18.08 31.62 5.28
C LYS A 203 18.16 30.29 6.03
N ASN A 204 17.05 29.59 6.29
CA ASN A 204 17.02 28.39 7.16
C ASN A 204 16.25 27.18 6.58
N GLU A 205 15.89 27.17 5.30
CA GLU A 205 15.25 25.98 4.71
C GLU A 205 16.21 25.30 3.74
N ALA A 206 16.64 24.11 4.11
CA ALA A 206 17.45 23.27 3.24
C ALA A 206 16.64 22.93 1.97
N VAL A 207 17.11 23.39 0.81
CA VAL A 207 16.59 22.99 -0.49
C VAL A 207 16.80 21.48 -0.62
N LYS A 208 15.71 20.73 -0.79
CA LYS A 208 15.80 19.30 -1.02
C LYS A 208 16.02 19.05 -2.51
N THR A 209 17.10 18.35 -2.84
CA THR A 209 17.33 17.87 -4.20
C THR A 209 16.43 16.68 -4.52
N LEU A 210 16.24 16.38 -5.81
CA LEU A 210 15.50 15.18 -6.22
C LEU A 210 16.04 13.92 -5.56
N ASP A 211 17.36 13.76 -5.47
CA ASP A 211 18.02 12.61 -4.85
C ASP A 211 17.80 12.49 -3.34
N GLN A 212 17.38 13.57 -2.68
CA GLN A 212 16.99 13.54 -1.28
C GLN A 212 15.50 13.19 -1.08
N MET A 213 14.69 13.38 -2.11
CA MET A 213 13.25 13.14 -2.08
C MET A 213 12.87 11.77 -2.64
N PHE A 214 13.60 11.33 -3.66
CA PHE A 214 13.29 10.12 -4.40
C PHE A 214 14.45 9.13 -4.33
N PHE A 215 14.09 7.88 -4.10
CA PHE A 215 15.05 6.78 -4.05
C PHE A 215 14.52 5.62 -4.88
N GLN A 216 15.41 5.03 -5.66
CA GLN A 216 15.15 3.75 -6.25
C GLN A 216 16.10 2.73 -5.64
N HIS A 217 15.58 1.60 -5.19
CA HIS A 217 16.38 0.56 -4.55
C HIS A 217 15.94 -0.83 -4.99
N PRO A 218 16.82 -1.60 -5.64
CA PRO A 218 16.55 -2.99 -5.96
C PRO A 218 16.72 -3.87 -4.72
N MET A 219 15.73 -4.71 -4.45
CA MET A 219 15.80 -5.81 -3.49
C MET A 219 15.70 -7.13 -4.23
N THR A 220 16.83 -7.78 -4.42
CA THR A 220 16.90 -9.05 -5.12
C THR A 220 16.26 -10.18 -4.31
N ILE A 221 15.41 -10.99 -4.95
CA ILE A 221 14.79 -12.16 -4.36
C ILE A 221 15.24 -13.42 -5.11
N ASN A 222 15.99 -14.26 -4.41
CA ASN A 222 16.35 -15.58 -4.92
C ASN A 222 15.35 -16.61 -4.41
N LEU A 223 14.49 -17.14 -5.29
CA LEU A 223 13.46 -18.12 -4.95
C LEU A 223 14.00 -19.43 -4.36
N LYS A 224 15.29 -19.73 -4.56
CA LYS A 224 15.96 -20.91 -3.98
C LYS A 224 16.66 -20.60 -2.66
N SER A 225 16.57 -19.38 -2.16
CA SER A 225 17.22 -18.99 -0.90
C SER A 225 16.47 -19.52 0.32
N ARG A 226 17.23 -19.77 1.41
CA ARG A 226 16.63 -20.12 2.70
C ARG A 226 15.69 -19.03 3.23
N LEU A 227 16.00 -17.75 2.97
CA LEU A 227 15.16 -16.64 3.38
C LEU A 227 13.81 -16.70 2.68
N HIS A 228 13.80 -16.88 1.36
CA HIS A 228 12.54 -17.00 0.59
C HIS A 228 11.70 -18.16 1.10
N THR A 229 12.29 -19.36 1.22
CA THR A 229 11.59 -20.53 1.76
C THR A 229 11.00 -20.28 3.14
N HIS A 230 11.78 -19.66 4.04
CA HIS A 230 11.31 -19.35 5.38
C HIS A 230 10.15 -18.34 5.38
N VAL A 231 10.21 -17.30 4.57
CA VAL A 231 9.14 -16.29 4.46
C VAL A 231 7.85 -16.92 3.93
N MET A 232 7.94 -17.76 2.89
CA MET A 232 6.79 -18.46 2.32
C MET A 232 6.16 -19.45 3.32
N GLN A 233 6.96 -20.25 4.01
CA GLN A 233 6.49 -21.15 5.06
C GLN A 233 5.83 -20.41 6.21
N SER A 234 6.41 -19.27 6.62
CA SER A 234 5.82 -18.41 7.66
C SER A 234 4.48 -17.82 7.20
N MET A 235 4.37 -17.44 5.93
CA MET A 235 3.10 -16.97 5.36
C MET A 235 2.03 -18.07 5.39
N PHE A 236 2.36 -19.29 5.00
CA PHE A 236 1.44 -20.42 5.02
C PHE A 236 0.96 -20.73 6.45
N ALA A 237 1.88 -20.81 7.42
CA ALA A 237 1.54 -21.03 8.82
C ALA A 237 0.62 -19.92 9.39
N HIS A 238 0.80 -18.68 8.94
CA HIS A 238 -0.13 -17.59 9.33
C HIS A 238 -1.51 -17.76 8.71
N VAL A 239 -1.61 -18.23 7.46
CA VAL A 239 -2.90 -18.49 6.81
C VAL A 239 -3.66 -19.61 7.53
N GLU A 240 -3.01 -20.70 7.91
CA GLU A 240 -3.62 -21.77 8.71
C GLU A 240 -4.15 -21.21 10.03
N ARG A 241 -3.36 -20.41 10.73
CA ARG A 241 -3.77 -19.78 11.98
C ARG A 241 -4.90 -18.76 11.80
N MET A 242 -4.94 -18.05 10.68
CA MET A 242 -6.06 -17.16 10.34
C MET A 242 -7.36 -17.95 10.23
N GLN A 243 -7.35 -19.10 9.55
CA GLN A 243 -8.51 -19.97 9.41
C GLN A 243 -9.00 -20.50 10.77
N GLU A 244 -8.07 -20.92 11.64
CA GLU A 244 -8.42 -21.33 13.01
C GLU A 244 -9.04 -20.20 13.83
N VAL A 245 -8.47 -19.01 13.75
CA VAL A 245 -8.98 -17.83 14.48
C VAL A 245 -10.35 -17.43 13.97
N GLU A 246 -10.56 -17.43 12.65
CA GLU A 246 -11.84 -17.12 12.05
C GLU A 246 -12.91 -18.15 12.47
N ALA A 247 -12.59 -19.45 12.43
CA ALA A 247 -13.49 -20.51 12.83
C ALA A 247 -13.94 -20.34 14.30
N ARG A 248 -12.99 -20.13 15.22
CA ARG A 248 -13.30 -19.90 16.66
C ARG A 248 -14.13 -18.64 16.88
N TYR A 249 -13.79 -17.56 16.16
CA TYR A 249 -14.55 -16.32 16.25
C TYR A 249 -16.00 -16.50 15.80
N ARG A 250 -16.23 -17.18 14.68
CA ARG A 250 -17.57 -17.47 14.17
C ARG A 250 -18.37 -18.42 15.06
N GLU A 251 -17.69 -19.38 15.72
CA GLU A 251 -18.32 -20.35 16.61
C GLU A 251 -18.76 -19.74 17.94
N ASN A 252 -17.94 -18.93 18.58
CA ASN A 252 -18.14 -18.52 19.96
C ASN A 252 -17.80 -17.04 20.27
N GLY A 253 -17.51 -16.23 19.26
CA GLY A 253 -17.18 -14.81 19.41
C GLY A 253 -15.81 -14.57 20.04
N THR A 254 -14.95 -15.59 20.17
CA THR A 254 -13.63 -15.42 20.79
C THR A 254 -12.72 -14.59 19.92
N ILE A 255 -12.36 -13.40 20.39
CA ILE A 255 -11.44 -12.49 19.72
C ILE A 255 -10.04 -12.73 20.24
N PRO A 256 -9.05 -12.97 19.38
CA PRO A 256 -7.66 -13.12 19.82
C PRO A 256 -7.17 -11.82 20.48
N PRO A 257 -6.31 -11.92 21.51
CA PRO A 257 -5.77 -10.74 22.17
C PRO A 257 -4.95 -9.90 21.16
N PRO A 258 -4.93 -8.57 21.33
CA PRO A 258 -4.02 -7.73 20.58
C PRO A 258 -2.58 -8.09 20.94
N ASN A 259 -1.69 -7.98 19.97
CA ASN A 259 -0.26 -8.09 20.26
C ASN A 259 0.26 -6.83 20.99
N GLU A 260 1.44 -6.94 21.55
CA GLU A 260 2.07 -5.90 22.39
C GLU A 260 2.13 -4.53 21.71
N LYS A 261 2.24 -4.47 20.39
CA LYS A 261 2.27 -3.22 19.63
C LYS A 261 0.97 -2.41 19.71
N MET A 262 -0.18 -3.08 19.94
CA MET A 262 -1.46 -2.39 20.16
C MET A 262 -1.69 -1.98 21.62
N ASN A 263 -0.95 -2.55 22.57
CA ASN A 263 -1.13 -2.23 23.99
C ASN A 263 -0.92 -0.74 24.31
N GLY A 264 -0.17 -0.01 23.47
CA GLY A 264 -0.04 1.45 23.55
C GLY A 264 -1.20 2.26 22.96
N GLY A 265 -2.14 1.61 22.25
CA GLY A 265 -3.31 2.26 21.66
C GLY A 265 -3.00 3.28 20.55
N PHE A 266 -1.77 3.32 20.07
CA PHE A 266 -1.35 4.32 19.07
C PHE A 266 -0.86 3.66 17.78
N VAL A 267 -1.25 4.27 16.65
CA VAL A 267 -0.66 4.04 15.33
C VAL A 267 0.01 5.35 14.90
N GLY A 268 1.31 5.39 14.92
CA GLY A 268 2.06 6.64 14.78
C GLY A 268 1.74 7.62 15.92
N ASN A 269 1.25 8.82 15.58
CA ASN A 269 0.85 9.86 16.53
C ASN A 269 -0.66 9.89 16.81
N SER A 270 -1.43 8.89 16.34
CA SER A 270 -2.87 8.83 16.48
C SER A 270 -3.29 7.60 17.27
N ILE A 271 -4.39 7.72 18.03
CA ILE A 271 -5.01 6.56 18.70
C ILE A 271 -5.55 5.62 17.60
N ASP A 272 -5.20 4.32 17.68
CA ASP A 272 -5.76 3.31 16.78
C ASP A 272 -7.28 3.26 17.01
N PRO A 273 -8.12 3.46 15.98
CA PRO A 273 -9.57 3.40 16.12
C PRO A 273 -10.06 2.08 16.73
N TYR A 274 -9.41 0.97 16.43
CA TYR A 274 -9.76 -0.33 17.00
C TYR A 274 -9.43 -0.47 18.50
N PHE A 275 -8.54 0.35 19.02
CA PHE A 275 -8.25 0.39 20.46
C PHE A 275 -9.48 0.81 21.27
N ARG A 276 -10.36 1.65 20.72
CA ARG A 276 -11.61 2.04 21.35
C ARG A 276 -12.57 0.86 21.54
N ILE A 277 -12.52 -0.13 20.65
CA ILE A 277 -13.31 -1.36 20.78
C ILE A 277 -12.76 -2.19 21.94
N LEU A 278 -11.43 -2.32 22.05
CA LEU A 278 -10.78 -3.04 23.16
C LEU A 278 -11.10 -2.45 24.51
N THR A 279 -11.18 -1.12 24.61
CA THR A 279 -11.49 -0.42 25.87
C THR A 279 -12.97 -0.33 26.16
N GLY A 280 -13.84 -0.88 25.29
CA GLY A 280 -15.28 -0.81 25.43
C GLY A 280 -15.87 0.60 25.23
N THR A 281 -15.07 1.55 24.71
CA THR A 281 -15.53 2.94 24.47
C THR A 281 -16.12 3.15 23.09
N ALA A 282 -16.11 2.12 22.23
CA ALA A 282 -16.78 2.10 20.92
C ALA A 282 -17.21 0.68 20.55
N SER A 283 -18.22 0.58 19.69
CA SER A 283 -18.60 -0.65 19.00
C SER A 283 -18.02 -0.67 17.59
N ILE A 284 -17.66 -1.86 17.09
CA ILE A 284 -17.27 -2.05 15.68
C ILE A 284 -18.41 -1.69 14.71
N TYR A 285 -19.65 -1.76 15.18
CA TYR A 285 -20.86 -1.42 14.41
C TYR A 285 -21.25 0.07 14.54
N ASP A 286 -20.42 0.87 15.21
CA ASP A 286 -20.65 2.32 15.27
C ASP A 286 -20.33 2.95 13.91
N ASN A 287 -21.37 3.27 13.14
CA ASN A 287 -21.24 3.85 11.80
C ASN A 287 -20.71 5.30 11.81
N THR A 288 -20.54 5.93 12.97
CA THR A 288 -19.83 7.22 13.06
C THR A 288 -18.32 7.05 13.04
N LEU A 289 -17.81 5.89 13.45
CA LEU A 289 -16.39 5.57 13.56
C LEU A 289 -15.90 4.57 12.50
N PHE A 290 -16.77 3.67 12.06
CA PHE A 290 -16.43 2.59 11.13
C PHE A 290 -17.38 2.54 9.95
N LYS A 291 -16.89 2.05 8.82
CA LYS A 291 -17.66 1.75 7.60
C LYS A 291 -17.33 0.35 7.10
N ASP A 292 -18.14 -0.17 6.20
CA ASP A 292 -17.80 -1.41 5.51
C ASP A 292 -16.54 -1.23 4.68
N ARG A 293 -15.73 -2.27 4.67
CA ARG A 293 -14.51 -2.30 3.84
C ARG A 293 -14.89 -2.53 2.39
N GLU A 294 -14.43 -1.68 1.52
CA GLU A 294 -14.54 -1.87 0.08
C GLU A 294 -13.65 -3.04 -0.37
N ASP A 295 -14.15 -3.87 -1.28
CA ASP A 295 -13.32 -4.92 -1.88
C ASP A 295 -12.37 -4.29 -2.90
N THR A 296 -11.11 -4.13 -2.50
CA THR A 296 -10.06 -3.55 -3.34
C THR A 296 -9.63 -4.47 -4.50
N TYR A 297 -10.18 -5.69 -4.57
CA TYR A 297 -9.92 -6.68 -5.62
C TYR A 297 -11.14 -6.93 -6.52
N ALA A 298 -12.29 -6.33 -6.23
CA ALA A 298 -13.34 -6.22 -7.22
C ALA A 298 -12.75 -5.52 -8.45
N PRO A 299 -13.00 -6.01 -9.68
CA PRO A 299 -12.66 -5.25 -10.86
C PRO A 299 -13.24 -3.85 -10.67
N ALA A 300 -12.46 -2.82 -10.94
CA ALA A 300 -12.97 -1.48 -10.95
C ALA A 300 -14.21 -1.52 -11.85
N ASP A 301 -15.39 -1.25 -11.27
CA ASP A 301 -16.54 -1.04 -12.09
C ASP A 301 -16.11 -0.01 -13.13
N ASP A 302 -16.32 -0.36 -14.41
CA ASP A 302 -16.07 0.51 -15.56
C ASP A 302 -16.99 1.75 -15.41
N THR A 303 -16.72 2.55 -14.40
CA THR A 303 -17.24 3.91 -14.33
C THR A 303 -16.46 4.67 -15.38
N GLY A 304 -16.88 4.45 -16.64
CA GLY A 304 -16.35 5.14 -17.79
C GLY A 304 -16.32 6.62 -17.50
N ILE A 305 -15.12 7.15 -17.34
CA ILE A 305 -14.91 8.58 -17.45
C ILE A 305 -15.05 8.85 -18.95
N GLU A 306 -16.26 9.26 -19.38
CA GLU A 306 -16.40 9.90 -20.68
C GLU A 306 -15.53 11.15 -20.65
N VAL A 307 -14.41 11.07 -21.37
CA VAL A 307 -13.56 12.23 -21.65
C VAL A 307 -14.30 13.02 -22.72
N GLY A 308 -15.06 14.01 -22.26
CA GLY A 308 -15.70 15.02 -23.09
C GLY A 308 -14.75 16.18 -23.37
#